data_ef54c3f4a1089dbd15ef44cd1ea69275
#
_entry.id   ef54c3f4a1089dbd15ef44cd1ea69275
#
_cell.length_a   1.000
_cell.length_b   1.000
_cell.length_c   1.000
_cell.angle_alpha   90.00
_cell.angle_beta   90.00
_cell.angle_gamma   90.00
#
_symmetry.space_group_name_H-M   'P 1'
#
loop_
_entity.id
_entity.type
_entity.pdbx_description
1 polymer ?
#
loop_
_entity_poly.entity_id
_entity_poly.type
_entity_poly.pdbx_seq_one_letter_code
_entity_poly.pdbx_strand_id
1 'polypeptide(L)'
;MAVAFKTQTEATQFDLTAQLLDQGRSMDLLAKTDMMAAHIKVYAEGGENGLHTHNHEDHIFVVLAGEATFRTGLEEQERVVAKHQGILLPKGAYYRFESSGDENLVLLRVGAQIPGTSRDRTKPDGSPIPGDSPDNKQVPVIPRAGKYFPSDLS
;
A
#
# COMPACT_ATOMS: atom_id res chain seq x y z
N MET A 1 -23.67 15.38 -13.16
CA MET A 1 -23.99 14.10 -13.79
C MET A 1 -23.81 12.99 -12.75
N ALA A 2 -24.87 12.25 -12.49
CA ALA A 2 -24.76 11.15 -11.53
C ALA A 2 -23.89 10.04 -12.14
N VAL A 3 -22.84 9.65 -11.44
CA VAL A 3 -22.05 8.49 -11.82
C VAL A 3 -22.86 7.25 -11.44
N ALA A 4 -23.31 6.49 -12.44
CA ALA A 4 -23.94 5.21 -12.18
C ALA A 4 -22.85 4.23 -11.71
N PHE A 5 -22.88 3.87 -10.44
CA PHE A 5 -22.02 2.83 -9.92
C PHE A 5 -22.52 1.48 -10.43
N LYS A 6 -21.66 0.81 -11.18
CA LYS A 6 -21.97 -0.55 -11.63
C LYS A 6 -21.81 -1.47 -10.44
N THR A 7 -22.91 -2.02 -9.95
CA THR A 7 -22.89 -3.03 -8.89
C THR A 7 -22.22 -4.28 -9.43
N GLN A 8 -21.08 -4.64 -8.85
CA GLN A 8 -20.40 -5.89 -9.16
C GLN A 8 -20.98 -7.00 -8.29
N THR A 9 -21.57 -8.00 -8.91
CA THR A 9 -22.22 -9.11 -8.21
C THR A 9 -21.51 -10.45 -8.41
N GLU A 10 -20.54 -10.50 -9.31
CA GLU A 10 -19.77 -11.71 -9.57
C GLU A 10 -18.52 -11.78 -8.69
N ALA A 11 -18.22 -12.98 -8.20
CA ALA A 11 -16.99 -13.20 -7.43
C ALA A 11 -15.77 -13.07 -8.34
N THR A 12 -14.70 -12.49 -7.79
CA THR A 12 -13.39 -12.41 -8.44
C THR A 12 -12.38 -13.20 -7.62
N GLN A 13 -11.76 -14.19 -8.24
CA GLN A 13 -10.68 -14.95 -7.62
C GLN A 13 -9.34 -14.35 -8.06
N PHE A 14 -8.38 -14.31 -7.16
CA PHE A 14 -7.05 -13.78 -7.47
C PHE A 14 -5.96 -14.58 -6.75
N ASP A 15 -4.77 -14.54 -7.31
CA ASP A 15 -3.58 -15.15 -6.71
C ASP A 15 -2.70 -14.07 -6.09
N LEU A 16 -2.08 -14.40 -4.96
CA LEU A 16 -1.10 -13.54 -4.30
C LEU A 16 0.29 -13.84 -4.86
N THR A 17 0.55 -13.32 -6.04
CA THR A 17 1.84 -13.45 -6.73
C THR A 17 2.34 -12.08 -7.16
N ALA A 18 3.65 -11.88 -7.14
CA ALA A 18 4.26 -10.63 -7.58
C ALA A 18 5.70 -10.82 -8.02
N GLN A 19 6.14 -9.99 -8.95
CA GLN A 19 7.54 -9.88 -9.34
C GLN A 19 8.35 -9.27 -8.19
N LEU A 20 9.44 -9.91 -7.79
CA LEU A 20 10.36 -9.32 -6.83
C LEU A 20 11.21 -8.23 -7.48
N LEU A 21 11.70 -7.31 -6.67
CA LEU A 21 12.41 -6.12 -7.13
C LEU A 21 13.80 -6.03 -6.52
N ASP A 22 14.73 -5.48 -7.30
CA ASP A 22 16.04 -5.05 -6.79
C ASP A 22 16.02 -3.59 -6.34
N GLN A 23 15.09 -2.79 -6.87
CA GLN A 23 14.93 -1.38 -6.50
C GLN A 23 13.51 -0.92 -6.73
N GLY A 24 13.05 0.01 -5.87
CA GLY A 24 11.78 0.69 -6.02
C GLY A 24 10.62 -0.08 -5.42
N ARG A 25 9.44 0.22 -5.94
CA ARG A 25 8.20 -0.39 -5.48
C ARG A 25 7.27 -0.69 -6.64
N SER A 26 6.40 -1.66 -6.44
CA SER A 26 5.33 -1.97 -7.38
C SER A 26 3.99 -2.07 -6.66
N MET A 27 2.91 -1.93 -7.41
CA MET A 27 1.56 -2.10 -6.92
C MET A 27 0.70 -2.68 -8.04
N ASP A 28 0.17 -3.87 -7.83
CA ASP A 28 -0.71 -4.54 -8.78
C ASP A 28 -2.11 -4.70 -8.19
N LEU A 29 -3.11 -4.31 -8.97
CA LEU A 29 -4.51 -4.48 -8.57
C LEU A 29 -4.90 -5.94 -8.66
N LEU A 30 -5.45 -6.48 -7.57
CA LEU A 30 -5.96 -7.85 -7.51
C LEU A 30 -7.46 -7.91 -7.80
N ALA A 31 -8.24 -7.09 -7.13
CA ALA A 31 -9.69 -7.03 -7.27
C ALA A 31 -10.21 -5.71 -6.71
N LYS A 32 -11.36 -5.26 -7.21
CA LYS A 32 -12.00 -4.05 -6.70
C LYS A 32 -13.50 -4.05 -6.89
N THR A 33 -14.16 -3.29 -6.03
CA THR A 33 -15.55 -2.84 -6.19
C THR A 33 -15.58 -1.32 -6.05
N ASP A 34 -16.75 -0.71 -6.05
CA ASP A 34 -16.90 0.76 -5.80
C ASP A 34 -16.47 1.13 -4.37
N MET A 35 -16.45 0.17 -3.44
CA MET A 35 -16.20 0.43 -2.02
C MET A 35 -14.81 0.02 -1.58
N MET A 36 -14.19 -0.95 -2.24
CA MET A 36 -12.91 -1.50 -1.81
C MET A 36 -12.03 -1.91 -2.97
N ALA A 37 -10.72 -1.93 -2.71
CA ALA A 37 -9.73 -2.45 -3.64
C ALA A 37 -8.66 -3.22 -2.88
N ALA A 38 -8.25 -4.35 -3.44
CA ALA A 38 -7.14 -5.14 -2.94
C ALA A 38 -5.98 -5.07 -3.91
N HIS A 39 -4.79 -4.77 -3.39
CA HIS A 39 -3.54 -4.71 -4.15
C HIS A 39 -2.48 -5.58 -3.50
N ILE A 40 -1.61 -6.14 -4.32
CA ILE A 40 -0.34 -6.67 -3.83
C ILE A 40 0.75 -5.63 -4.13
N LYS A 41 1.57 -5.34 -3.13
CA LYS A 41 2.62 -4.33 -3.22
C LYS A 41 3.96 -4.95 -2.89
N VAL A 42 4.99 -4.58 -3.62
CA VAL A 42 6.36 -5.00 -3.35
C VAL A 42 7.21 -3.76 -3.14
N TYR A 43 8.01 -3.78 -2.09
CA TYR A 43 8.98 -2.74 -1.76
C TYR A 43 10.37 -3.33 -1.66
N ALA A 44 11.26 -2.83 -2.49
CA ALA A 44 12.68 -2.95 -2.32
C ALA A 44 13.19 -1.62 -1.76
N GLU A 45 14.47 -1.34 -1.89
CA GLU A 45 15.05 -0.09 -1.42
C GLU A 45 14.54 1.09 -2.25
N GLY A 46 14.21 2.20 -1.59
CA GLY A 46 13.91 3.47 -2.24
C GLY A 46 12.45 3.66 -2.67
N GLY A 47 11.50 3.04 -2.00
CA GLY A 47 10.08 3.19 -2.35
C GLY A 47 9.20 3.87 -1.30
N GLU A 48 9.78 4.45 -0.27
CA GLU A 48 9.05 4.95 0.89
C GLU A 48 8.40 6.33 0.66
N ASN A 49 7.20 6.50 1.21
CA ASN A 49 6.49 7.77 1.21
C ASN A 49 6.75 8.54 2.50
N GLY A 50 6.53 9.85 2.47
CA GLY A 50 6.50 10.69 3.66
C GLY A 50 5.24 10.48 4.50
N LEU A 51 5.24 11.05 5.70
CA LEU A 51 4.09 10.98 6.60
C LEU A 51 2.86 11.64 5.96
N HIS A 52 1.75 10.91 5.93
CA HIS A 52 0.51 11.37 5.29
C HIS A 52 -0.69 10.67 5.90
N THR A 53 -1.88 11.16 5.56
CA THR A 53 -3.15 10.49 5.87
C THR A 53 -4.02 10.42 4.62
N HIS A 54 -4.89 9.42 4.59
CA HIS A 54 -5.97 9.30 3.63
C HIS A 54 -7.26 9.80 4.26
N ASN A 55 -7.93 10.72 3.61
CA ASN A 55 -9.08 11.42 4.22
C ASN A 55 -10.38 10.61 4.14
N HIS A 56 -10.48 9.70 3.16
CA HIS A 56 -11.73 9.02 2.85
C HIS A 56 -11.57 7.50 2.69
N GLU A 57 -10.44 6.96 3.10
CA GLU A 57 -10.15 5.53 2.99
C GLU A 57 -9.63 4.95 4.29
N ASP A 58 -10.16 3.79 4.65
CA ASP A 58 -9.54 2.92 5.64
C ASP A 58 -8.60 1.95 4.91
N HIS A 59 -7.44 1.67 5.50
CA HIS A 59 -6.50 0.71 4.94
C HIS A 59 -6.16 -0.39 5.91
N ILE A 60 -6.06 -1.62 5.39
CA ILE A 60 -5.41 -2.73 6.05
C ILE A 60 -4.19 -3.10 5.24
N PHE A 61 -3.06 -3.29 5.92
CA PHE A 61 -1.87 -3.90 5.34
C PHE A 61 -1.57 -5.20 6.05
N VAL A 62 -1.30 -6.25 5.29
CA VAL A 62 -0.87 -7.55 5.82
C VAL A 62 0.49 -7.85 5.21
N VAL A 63 1.47 -8.15 6.06
CA VAL A 63 2.82 -8.52 5.62
C VAL A 63 2.83 -9.99 5.21
N LEU A 64 3.07 -10.22 3.92
CA LEU A 64 3.15 -11.56 3.32
C LEU A 64 4.59 -12.09 3.30
N ALA A 65 5.56 -11.19 3.17
CA ALA A 65 6.99 -11.49 3.22
C ALA A 65 7.77 -10.25 3.65
N GLY A 66 8.94 -10.46 4.21
CA GLY A 66 9.76 -9.37 4.71
C GLY A 66 9.23 -8.80 6.02
N GLU A 67 9.57 -7.55 6.29
CA GLU A 67 9.20 -6.85 7.51
C GLU A 67 9.00 -5.37 7.19
N ALA A 68 8.00 -4.75 7.79
CA ALA A 68 7.74 -3.33 7.65
C ALA A 68 7.85 -2.62 9.00
N THR A 69 8.44 -1.45 9.00
CA THR A 69 8.37 -0.53 10.12
C THR A 69 7.43 0.60 9.77
N PHE A 70 6.28 0.63 10.44
CA PHE A 70 5.30 1.70 10.33
C PHE A 70 5.58 2.77 11.38
N ARG A 71 5.43 4.03 10.98
CA ARG A 71 5.41 5.15 11.91
C ARG A 71 4.05 5.77 11.84
N THR A 72 3.35 5.78 12.99
CA THR A 72 1.93 6.14 13.06
C THR A 72 1.69 7.32 13.98
N GLY A 73 0.69 8.14 13.59
CA GLY A 73 0.35 9.37 14.29
C GLY A 73 1.34 10.50 13.98
N LEU A 74 1.00 11.70 14.44
CA LEU A 74 1.87 12.88 14.26
C LEU A 74 3.18 12.75 15.03
N GLU A 75 3.19 11.93 16.09
CA GLU A 75 4.38 11.65 16.90
C GLU A 75 5.26 10.55 16.31
N GLU A 76 4.82 9.95 15.21
CA GLU A 76 5.53 8.90 14.50
C GLU A 76 5.91 7.71 15.39
N GLN A 77 4.94 7.20 16.15
CA GLN A 77 5.15 6.02 16.97
C GLN A 77 5.55 4.82 16.10
N GLU A 78 6.66 4.21 16.43
CA GLU A 78 7.21 3.09 15.68
C GLU A 78 6.46 1.79 15.98
N ARG A 79 6.08 1.07 14.92
CA ARG A 79 5.42 -0.24 15.00
C ARG A 79 6.05 -1.16 13.96
N VAL A 80 6.69 -2.22 14.44
CA VAL A 80 7.24 -3.24 13.55
C VAL A 80 6.15 -4.25 13.24
N VAL A 81 5.88 -4.47 11.97
CA VAL A 81 4.89 -5.44 11.49
C VAL A 81 5.65 -6.53 10.73
N ALA A 82 5.70 -7.70 11.33
CA ALA A 82 6.41 -8.85 10.80
C ALA A 82 5.52 -9.69 9.87
N LYS A 83 6.13 -10.66 9.19
CA LYS A 83 5.42 -11.61 8.34
C LYS A 83 4.25 -12.25 9.10
N HIS A 84 3.09 -12.33 8.45
CA HIS A 84 1.82 -12.84 8.98
C HIS A 84 1.16 -11.91 10.02
N GLN A 85 1.63 -10.68 10.12
CA GLN A 85 0.99 -9.65 10.92
C GLN A 85 0.39 -8.57 10.01
N GLY A 86 -0.55 -7.83 10.54
CA GLY A 86 -1.20 -6.74 9.81
C GLY A 86 -1.41 -5.51 10.68
N ILE A 87 -1.79 -4.43 10.04
CA ILE A 87 -2.10 -3.15 10.69
C ILE A 87 -3.32 -2.53 10.01
N LEU A 88 -4.23 -1.99 10.82
CA LEU A 88 -5.36 -1.19 10.36
C LEU A 88 -5.03 0.28 10.54
N LEU A 89 -5.18 1.03 9.47
CA LEU A 89 -4.99 2.49 9.44
C LEU A 89 -6.32 3.12 9.04
N PRO A 90 -7.13 3.57 10.00
CA PRO A 90 -8.40 4.22 9.69
C PRO A 90 -8.17 5.54 8.94
N LYS A 91 -9.17 5.97 8.19
CA LYS A 91 -9.16 7.29 7.56
C LYS A 91 -8.83 8.37 8.60
N GLY A 92 -8.00 9.33 8.21
CA GLY A 92 -7.52 10.37 9.12
C GLY A 92 -6.28 9.99 9.92
N ALA A 93 -5.90 8.71 9.98
CA ALA A 93 -4.67 8.30 10.65
C ALA A 93 -3.45 8.70 9.81
N TYR A 94 -2.48 9.36 10.45
CA TYR A 94 -1.20 9.66 9.83
C TYR A 94 -0.29 8.46 9.90
N TYR A 95 0.41 8.16 8.81
CA TYR A 95 1.37 7.08 8.78
C TYR A 95 2.36 7.21 7.64
N ARG A 96 3.46 6.53 7.81
CA ARG A 96 4.41 6.17 6.75
C ARG A 96 5.03 4.83 7.11
N PHE A 97 5.65 4.17 6.16
CA PHE A 97 6.34 2.91 6.45
C PHE A 97 7.51 2.71 5.50
N GLU A 98 8.39 1.81 5.91
CA GLU A 98 9.56 1.40 5.13
C GLU A 98 9.75 -0.11 5.26
N SER A 99 10.39 -0.70 4.26
CA SER A 99 10.90 -2.07 4.34
C SER A 99 12.08 -2.08 5.30
N SER A 100 12.01 -2.86 6.36
CA SER A 100 13.03 -2.91 7.42
C SER A 100 13.77 -4.24 7.51
N GLY A 101 13.38 -5.22 6.69
CA GLY A 101 14.05 -6.51 6.62
C GLY A 101 15.07 -6.60 5.48
N ASP A 102 15.73 -7.75 5.37
CA ASP A 102 16.72 -8.01 4.32
C ASP A 102 16.07 -8.48 3.01
N GLU A 103 14.83 -8.93 3.07
CA GLU A 103 14.06 -9.38 1.92
C GLU A 103 13.15 -8.26 1.40
N ASN A 104 12.66 -8.42 0.16
CA ASN A 104 11.57 -7.59 -0.32
C ASN A 104 10.40 -7.64 0.66
N LEU A 105 9.83 -6.48 0.95
CA LEU A 105 8.57 -6.40 1.66
C LEU A 105 7.44 -6.64 0.68
N VAL A 106 6.65 -7.67 0.91
CA VAL A 106 5.46 -7.97 0.11
C VAL A 106 4.24 -7.78 0.99
N LEU A 107 3.34 -6.91 0.56
CA LEU A 107 2.14 -6.52 1.31
C LEU A 107 0.88 -6.84 0.52
N LEU A 108 -0.12 -7.34 1.23
CA LEU A 108 -1.51 -7.24 0.79
C LEU A 108 -2.07 -5.92 1.36
N ARG A 109 -2.52 -5.04 0.49
CA ARG A 109 -3.20 -3.81 0.88
C ARG A 109 -4.66 -3.91 0.51
N VAL A 110 -5.54 -3.70 1.48
CA VAL A 110 -6.98 -3.57 1.25
C VAL A 110 -7.38 -2.16 1.66
N GLY A 111 -7.95 -1.41 0.72
CA GLY A 111 -8.48 -0.07 0.96
C GLY A 111 -9.99 -0.07 0.81
N ALA A 112 -10.67 0.54 1.76
CA ALA A 112 -12.11 0.75 1.72
C ALA A 112 -12.38 2.25 1.65
N GLN A 113 -12.96 2.69 0.54
CA GLN A 113 -13.24 4.10 0.27
C GLN A 113 -14.72 4.41 0.46
N ILE A 114 -15.01 5.56 1.06
CA ILE A 114 -16.38 6.06 1.11
C ILE A 114 -16.82 6.36 -0.33
N PRO A 115 -17.91 5.75 -0.84
CA PRO A 115 -18.35 5.96 -2.21
C PRO A 115 -18.64 7.44 -2.50
N GLY A 116 -18.22 7.89 -3.70
CA GLY A 116 -18.43 9.27 -4.14
C GLY A 116 -17.42 10.28 -3.60
N THR A 117 -16.41 9.82 -2.84
CA THR A 117 -15.33 10.67 -2.35
C THR A 117 -14.08 10.53 -3.21
N SER A 118 -13.16 11.48 -3.08
CA SER A 118 -11.86 11.45 -3.73
C SER A 118 -10.84 10.65 -2.92
N ARG A 119 -9.74 10.26 -3.56
CA ARG A 119 -8.62 9.56 -2.93
C ARG A 119 -7.57 10.54 -2.41
N ASP A 120 -8.02 11.58 -1.73
CA ASP A 120 -7.14 12.64 -1.25
C ASP A 120 -6.23 12.17 -0.12
N ARG A 121 -4.98 12.58 -0.20
CA ARG A 121 -3.99 12.44 0.86
C ARG A 121 -3.54 13.82 1.31
N THR A 122 -3.26 13.97 2.58
CA THR A 122 -2.75 15.22 3.13
C THR A 122 -1.54 14.99 4.01
N LYS A 123 -0.68 16.01 4.08
CA LYS A 123 0.45 16.07 4.99
C LYS A 123 0.00 16.52 6.39
N PRO A 124 0.88 16.38 7.40
CA PRO A 124 0.57 16.88 8.75
C PRO A 124 0.20 18.35 8.83
N ASP A 125 0.68 19.17 7.90
CA ASP A 125 0.34 20.60 7.84
C ASP A 125 -1.01 20.88 7.14
N GLY A 126 -1.71 19.84 6.70
CA GLY A 126 -2.98 19.93 6.00
C GLY A 126 -2.88 20.15 4.50
N SER A 127 -1.67 20.29 3.95
CA SER A 127 -1.52 20.46 2.50
C SER A 127 -1.73 19.15 1.74
N PRO A 128 -2.26 19.20 0.51
CA PRO A 128 -2.49 17.99 -0.26
C PRO A 128 -1.20 17.39 -0.81
N ILE A 129 -1.21 16.07 -1.04
CA ILE A 129 -0.13 15.36 -1.71
C ILE A 129 -0.65 14.91 -3.08
N PRO A 130 -0.31 15.57 -4.17
CA PRO A 130 -0.66 15.09 -5.51
C PRO A 130 0.12 13.82 -5.86
N GLY A 131 -0.39 13.06 -6.84
CA GLY A 131 0.20 11.79 -7.24
C GLY A 131 1.64 11.87 -7.74
N ASP A 132 2.05 13.03 -8.27
CA ASP A 132 3.39 13.30 -8.78
C ASP A 132 4.29 14.02 -7.77
N SER A 133 3.86 14.11 -6.51
CA SER A 133 4.61 14.80 -5.46
C SER A 133 5.97 14.15 -5.20
N PRO A 134 7.03 14.96 -4.94
CA PRO A 134 8.31 14.43 -4.46
C PRO A 134 8.21 13.65 -3.14
N ASP A 135 7.16 13.90 -2.36
CA ASP A 135 6.89 13.14 -1.13
C ASP A 135 6.58 11.67 -1.38
N ASN A 136 6.27 11.29 -2.60
CA ASN A 136 6.07 9.89 -2.99
C ASN A 136 7.39 9.10 -3.13
N LYS A 137 8.53 9.78 -3.11
CA LYS A 137 9.87 9.18 -3.13
C LYS A 137 10.02 8.04 -4.15
N GLN A 138 9.53 8.26 -5.36
CA GLN A 138 9.64 7.27 -6.42
C GLN A 138 11.06 7.22 -6.98
N VAL A 139 11.56 6.01 -7.14
CA VAL A 139 12.81 5.71 -7.82
C VAL A 139 12.52 4.76 -8.98
N PRO A 140 13.40 4.64 -9.98
CA PRO A 140 13.22 3.67 -11.06
C PRO A 140 13.03 2.25 -10.51
N VAL A 141 12.04 1.54 -11.03
CA VAL A 141 11.77 0.16 -10.63
C VAL A 141 12.71 -0.76 -11.39
N ILE A 142 13.47 -1.57 -10.64
CA ILE A 142 14.37 -2.57 -11.22
C ILE A 142 13.87 -3.95 -10.78
N PRO A 143 13.28 -4.74 -11.69
CA PRO A 143 12.82 -6.07 -11.36
C PRO A 143 14.01 -7.02 -11.11
N ARG A 144 13.82 -7.94 -10.17
CA ARG A 144 14.74 -9.05 -9.97
C ARG A 144 14.35 -10.15 -10.95
N ALA A 145 15.06 -10.23 -12.06
CA ALA A 145 14.72 -11.07 -13.20
C ALA A 145 14.50 -12.54 -12.78
N GLY A 146 13.37 -13.12 -13.18
CA GLY A 146 13.04 -14.52 -12.93
C GLY A 146 12.68 -14.86 -11.48
N LYS A 147 12.54 -13.87 -10.61
CA LYS A 147 12.23 -14.08 -9.19
C LYS A 147 10.83 -13.53 -8.85
N TYR A 148 10.03 -14.36 -8.21
CA TYR A 148 8.62 -14.07 -7.90
C TYR A 148 8.27 -14.45 -6.47
N PHE A 149 7.34 -13.71 -5.89
CA PHE A 149 6.65 -14.12 -4.67
C PHE A 149 5.44 -15.00 -5.07
N PRO A 150 5.11 -16.09 -4.37
CA PRO A 150 5.80 -16.63 -3.19
C PRO A 150 6.90 -17.65 -3.51
N SER A 151 7.05 -18.08 -4.76
CA SER A 151 7.93 -19.21 -5.12
C SER A 151 9.41 -18.99 -4.79
N ASP A 152 9.89 -17.74 -4.82
CA ASP A 152 11.30 -17.39 -4.59
C ASP A 152 11.55 -16.71 -3.23
N LEU A 153 10.51 -16.57 -2.41
CA LEU A 153 10.60 -16.14 -1.01
C LEU A 153 9.90 -17.13 -0.11
N SER A 154 10.53 -17.46 0.97
CA SER A 154 9.95 -18.33 2.01
C SER A 154 9.16 -17.54 3.04
#